data_d8c1a26a03a1e557cb76266d053b9dfa
#
_entry.id   d8c1a26a03a1e557cb76266d053b9dfa
#
_cell.length_a   1.000
_cell.length_b   1.000
_cell.length_c   1.000
_cell.angle_alpha   90.00
_cell.angle_beta   90.00
_cell.angle_gamma   90.00
#
_symmetry.space_group_name_H-M   'P 1'
#
loop_
_entity.id
_entity.type
_entity.pdbx_description
1 polymer ?
#
loop_
_entity_poly.entity_id
_entity_poly.type
_entity_poly.pdbx_seq_one_letter_code
_entity_poly.pdbx_strand_id
1 'polypeptide(L)'
;MPRQNKRHIEERFKDKAKLVIKVNYFTSVFSLLFFLTCIYILKITVVIPYVFLIFGILNLLNTFLYKYHKNLTLTYNIVSIMTLAGASVITLYSGGINSPFIFVLALIVVAGYVTTKSYGTIYLNLNLLIIVLIYSQSVADFSFVTNVVPENSRNLFALLSVLFSVYLLGGVFGKNLLHAHHNLYKTKSELEEKIHEKETLIKEVHHRVKNNLQ
;
A
#
# COMPACT_ATOMS: atom_id res chain seq x y z
N MET A 1 -33.99 -5.43 -2.86
CA MET A 1 -32.82 -5.24 -1.98
C MET A 1 -31.50 -5.96 -2.38
N PRO A 2 -31.46 -7.14 -3.03
CA PRO A 2 -30.15 -7.78 -3.36
C PRO A 2 -29.31 -7.05 -4.42
N ARG A 3 -29.92 -6.34 -5.38
CA ARG A 3 -29.20 -5.69 -6.49
C ARG A 3 -28.40 -4.45 -6.10
N GLN A 4 -28.85 -3.64 -5.14
CA GLN A 4 -28.10 -2.46 -4.66
C GLN A 4 -26.85 -2.84 -3.90
N ASN A 5 -26.92 -3.87 -3.03
CA ASN A 5 -25.77 -4.35 -2.27
C ASN A 5 -24.65 -4.90 -3.19
N LYS A 6 -25.04 -5.58 -4.27
CA LYS A 6 -24.10 -6.11 -5.27
C LYS A 6 -23.37 -4.97 -6.02
N ARG A 7 -24.08 -3.89 -6.38
CA ARG A 7 -23.48 -2.70 -7.02
C ARG A 7 -22.43 -2.03 -6.13
N HIS A 8 -22.72 -1.80 -4.86
CA HIS A 8 -21.78 -1.19 -3.92
C HIS A 8 -20.52 -2.04 -3.70
N ILE A 9 -20.65 -3.37 -3.69
CA ILE A 9 -19.50 -4.29 -3.58
C ILE A 9 -18.63 -4.20 -4.84
N GLU A 10 -19.24 -4.17 -6.03
CA GLU A 10 -18.53 -4.05 -7.30
C GLU A 10 -17.80 -2.69 -7.44
N GLU A 11 -18.42 -1.60 -7.01
CA GLU A 11 -17.80 -0.27 -7.00
C GLU A 11 -16.58 -0.22 -6.06
N ARG A 12 -16.71 -0.72 -4.85
CA ARG A 12 -15.60 -0.82 -3.88
C ARG A 12 -14.43 -1.65 -4.43
N PHE A 13 -14.73 -2.74 -5.12
CA PHE A 13 -13.71 -3.57 -5.73
C PHE A 13 -12.99 -2.83 -6.88
N LYS A 14 -13.73 -2.11 -7.72
CA LYS A 14 -13.17 -1.28 -8.80
C LYS A 14 -12.26 -0.18 -8.26
N ASP A 15 -12.65 0.49 -7.19
CA ASP A 15 -11.84 1.56 -6.59
C ASP A 15 -10.55 1.03 -5.97
N LYS A 16 -10.61 -0.11 -5.28
CA LYS A 16 -9.40 -0.80 -4.81
C LYS A 16 -8.48 -1.21 -5.96
N ALA A 17 -9.04 -1.76 -7.03
CA ALA A 17 -8.26 -2.15 -8.21
C ALA A 17 -7.58 -0.94 -8.86
N LYS A 18 -8.30 0.18 -9.04
CA LYS A 18 -7.73 1.43 -9.56
C LYS A 18 -6.57 1.93 -8.71
N LEU A 19 -6.71 1.89 -7.37
CA LEU A 19 -5.66 2.30 -6.46
C LEU A 19 -4.42 1.43 -6.60
N VAL A 20 -4.56 0.11 -6.54
CA VAL A 20 -3.44 -0.84 -6.66
C VAL A 20 -2.71 -0.65 -7.99
N ILE A 21 -3.45 -0.56 -9.10
CA ILE A 21 -2.87 -0.35 -10.42
C ILE A 21 -2.13 1.00 -10.50
N LYS A 22 -2.72 2.07 -9.96
CA LYS A 22 -2.08 3.40 -9.93
C LYS A 22 -0.78 3.38 -9.12
N VAL A 23 -0.79 2.74 -7.96
CA VAL A 23 0.41 2.59 -7.11
C VAL A 23 1.47 1.77 -7.83
N ASN A 24 1.09 0.66 -8.48
CA ASN A 24 2.02 -0.19 -9.22
C ASN A 24 2.70 0.56 -10.37
N TYR A 25 1.94 1.29 -11.19
CA TYR A 25 2.55 2.10 -12.25
C TYR A 25 3.49 3.17 -11.68
N PHE A 26 3.06 3.88 -10.66
CA PHE A 26 3.88 4.91 -10.02
C PHE A 26 5.18 4.32 -9.46
N THR A 27 5.10 3.24 -8.68
CA THR A 27 6.27 2.60 -8.08
C THR A 27 7.19 1.97 -9.12
N SER A 28 6.66 1.45 -10.22
CA SER A 28 7.47 0.94 -11.34
C SER A 28 8.26 2.04 -12.03
N VAL A 29 7.59 3.13 -12.41
CA VAL A 29 8.24 4.28 -13.06
C VAL A 29 9.29 4.90 -12.12
N PHE A 30 8.92 5.11 -10.85
CA PHE A 30 9.85 5.60 -9.85
C PHE A 30 11.08 4.69 -9.72
N SER A 31 10.89 3.38 -9.65
CA SER A 31 11.96 2.41 -9.51
C SER A 31 12.93 2.44 -10.71
N LEU A 32 12.41 2.55 -11.93
CA LEU A 32 13.24 2.69 -13.14
C LEU A 32 14.01 4.01 -13.17
N LEU A 33 13.38 5.11 -12.76
CA LEU A 33 14.07 6.39 -12.62
C LEU A 33 15.14 6.34 -11.52
N PHE A 34 14.83 5.68 -10.39
CA PHE A 34 15.76 5.56 -9.30
C PHE A 34 16.96 4.67 -9.63
N PHE A 35 16.78 3.66 -10.47
CA PHE A 35 17.90 2.90 -11.06
C PHE A 35 18.91 3.83 -11.75
N LEU A 36 18.42 4.71 -12.63
CA LEU A 36 19.27 5.69 -13.31
C LEU A 36 19.92 6.68 -12.32
N THR A 37 19.14 7.14 -11.34
CA THR A 37 19.63 8.03 -10.28
C THR A 37 20.75 7.37 -9.46
N CYS A 38 20.62 6.10 -9.13
CA CYS A 38 21.64 5.33 -8.42
C CYS A 38 22.97 5.33 -9.19
N ILE A 39 22.94 5.04 -10.49
CA ILE A 39 24.15 4.91 -11.30
C ILE A 39 24.79 6.28 -11.59
N TYR A 40 24.00 7.24 -12.09
CA TYR A 40 24.54 8.49 -12.62
C TYR A 40 24.78 9.56 -11.55
N ILE A 41 23.90 9.64 -10.56
CA ILE A 41 23.92 10.72 -9.53
C ILE A 41 24.56 10.22 -8.24
N LEU A 42 24.06 9.09 -7.70
CA LEU A 42 24.50 8.55 -6.42
C LEU A 42 25.80 7.73 -6.53
N LYS A 43 26.21 7.37 -7.76
CA LYS A 43 27.41 6.54 -8.03
C LYS A 43 27.38 5.19 -7.30
N ILE A 44 26.18 4.65 -7.07
CA ILE A 44 25.96 3.30 -6.53
C ILE A 44 25.92 2.36 -7.72
N THR A 45 26.87 1.44 -7.80
CA THR A 45 27.01 0.52 -8.96
C THR A 45 26.74 -0.94 -8.63
N VAL A 46 26.53 -1.27 -7.35
CA VAL A 46 26.42 -2.66 -6.87
C VAL A 46 25.06 -2.86 -6.21
N VAL A 47 24.42 -3.98 -6.45
CA VAL A 47 23.16 -4.49 -5.88
C VAL A 47 21.98 -3.53 -5.99
N ILE A 48 21.97 -2.40 -5.29
CA ILE A 48 20.83 -1.49 -5.14
C ILE A 48 20.21 -1.09 -6.49
N PRO A 49 20.95 -0.58 -7.49
CA PRO A 49 20.35 -0.19 -8.77
C PRO A 49 19.68 -1.38 -9.48
N TYR A 50 20.30 -2.55 -9.43
CA TYR A 50 19.73 -3.74 -10.08
C TYR A 50 18.44 -4.21 -9.41
N VAL A 51 18.33 -4.09 -8.08
CA VAL A 51 17.07 -4.38 -7.37
C VAL A 51 15.97 -3.44 -7.83
N PHE A 52 16.25 -2.13 -7.99
CA PHE A 52 15.30 -1.18 -8.54
C PHE A 52 14.90 -1.52 -9.99
N LEU A 53 15.87 -1.89 -10.83
CA LEU A 53 15.61 -2.25 -12.22
C LEU A 53 14.71 -3.48 -12.31
N ILE A 54 15.07 -4.56 -11.61
CA ILE A 54 14.31 -5.81 -11.60
C ILE A 54 12.90 -5.58 -11.08
N PHE A 55 12.78 -4.88 -9.95
CA PHE A 55 11.47 -4.54 -9.39
C PHE A 55 10.63 -3.73 -10.36
N GLY A 56 11.18 -2.69 -10.98
CA GLY A 56 10.46 -1.84 -11.93
C GLY A 56 9.91 -2.62 -13.11
N ILE A 57 10.73 -3.47 -13.74
CA ILE A 57 10.33 -4.30 -14.89
C ILE A 57 9.28 -5.35 -14.46
N LEU A 58 9.54 -6.12 -13.41
CA LEU A 58 8.63 -7.18 -12.98
C LEU A 58 7.29 -6.63 -12.50
N ASN A 59 7.27 -5.47 -11.82
CA ASN A 59 6.03 -4.84 -11.40
C ASN A 59 5.21 -4.30 -12.58
N LEU A 60 5.86 -3.74 -13.62
CA LEU A 60 5.18 -3.39 -14.86
C LEU A 60 4.57 -4.62 -15.54
N LEU A 61 5.32 -5.71 -15.65
CA LEU A 61 4.84 -6.96 -16.23
C LEU A 61 3.64 -7.51 -15.45
N ASN A 62 3.72 -7.56 -14.13
CA ASN A 62 2.62 -7.99 -13.26
C ASN A 62 1.37 -7.11 -13.43
N THR A 63 1.56 -5.79 -13.53
CA THR A 63 0.45 -4.86 -13.75
C THR A 63 -0.17 -5.03 -15.14
N PHE A 64 0.65 -5.33 -16.15
CA PHE A 64 0.16 -5.64 -17.49
C PHE A 64 -0.62 -6.96 -17.52
N LEU A 65 -0.10 -8.00 -16.87
CA LEU A 65 -0.76 -9.31 -16.77
C LEU A 65 -2.11 -9.23 -16.05
N TYR A 66 -2.30 -8.27 -15.13
CA TYR A 66 -3.60 -8.04 -14.48
C TYR A 66 -4.74 -7.81 -15.51
N LYS A 67 -4.47 -7.21 -16.66
CA LYS A 67 -5.48 -7.01 -17.71
C LYS A 67 -6.06 -8.32 -18.23
N TYR A 68 -5.27 -9.40 -18.19
CA TYR A 68 -5.66 -10.72 -18.68
C TYR A 68 -6.34 -11.56 -17.61
N HIS A 69 -5.72 -11.70 -16.43
CA HIS A 69 -6.26 -12.59 -15.39
C HIS A 69 -7.28 -11.93 -14.46
N LYS A 70 -7.34 -10.59 -14.39
CA LYS A 70 -8.27 -9.77 -13.57
C LYS A 70 -8.31 -10.15 -12.09
N ASN A 71 -7.32 -10.89 -11.59
CA ASN A 71 -7.21 -11.28 -10.20
C ASN A 71 -6.38 -10.26 -9.41
N LEU A 72 -7.08 -9.33 -8.73
CA LEU A 72 -6.46 -8.27 -7.95
C LEU A 72 -5.60 -8.81 -6.80
N THR A 73 -6.07 -9.87 -6.14
CA THR A 73 -5.40 -10.48 -5.01
C THR A 73 -4.04 -11.06 -5.41
N LEU A 74 -4.00 -11.75 -6.56
CA LEU A 74 -2.75 -12.30 -7.11
C LEU A 74 -1.76 -11.17 -7.44
N THR A 75 -2.21 -10.14 -8.18
CA THR A 75 -1.39 -8.96 -8.53
C THR A 75 -0.82 -8.29 -7.29
N TYR A 76 -1.66 -8.06 -6.28
CA TYR A 76 -1.25 -7.45 -5.03
C TYR A 76 -0.20 -8.29 -4.28
N ASN A 77 -0.41 -9.60 -4.13
CA ASN A 77 0.52 -10.48 -3.42
C ASN A 77 1.89 -10.55 -4.10
N ILE A 78 1.92 -10.64 -5.43
CA ILE A 78 3.17 -10.63 -6.20
C ILE A 78 3.96 -9.34 -5.91
N VAL A 79 3.31 -8.18 -6.05
CA VAL A 79 3.97 -6.88 -5.79
C VAL A 79 4.43 -6.77 -4.35
N SER A 80 3.61 -7.18 -3.39
CA SER A 80 3.95 -7.09 -1.97
C SER A 80 5.17 -7.95 -1.61
N ILE A 81 5.24 -9.17 -2.12
CA ILE A 81 6.40 -10.07 -1.90
C ILE A 81 7.66 -9.48 -2.57
N MET A 82 7.54 -9.01 -3.81
CA MET A 82 8.65 -8.37 -4.52
C MET A 82 9.14 -7.11 -3.79
N THR A 83 8.23 -6.27 -3.31
CA THR A 83 8.57 -5.06 -2.55
C THR A 83 9.24 -5.43 -1.23
N LEU A 84 8.71 -6.43 -0.51
CA LEU A 84 9.27 -6.90 0.74
C LEU A 84 10.71 -7.40 0.56
N ALA A 85 10.94 -8.27 -0.43
CA ALA A 85 12.25 -8.79 -0.74
C ALA A 85 13.21 -7.67 -1.20
N GLY A 86 12.79 -6.85 -2.16
CA GLY A 86 13.60 -5.75 -2.68
C GLY A 86 13.93 -4.70 -1.63
N ALA A 87 12.94 -4.27 -0.82
CA ALA A 87 13.17 -3.29 0.24
C ALA A 87 14.09 -3.84 1.33
N SER A 88 13.99 -5.13 1.68
CA SER A 88 14.89 -5.79 2.63
C SER A 88 16.33 -5.79 2.11
N VAL A 89 16.54 -6.18 0.85
CA VAL A 89 17.87 -6.18 0.22
C VAL A 89 18.44 -4.76 0.17
N ILE A 90 17.66 -3.77 -0.30
CA ILE A 90 18.14 -2.39 -0.36
C ILE A 90 18.48 -1.87 1.05
N THR A 91 17.64 -2.15 2.05
CA THR A 91 17.88 -1.74 3.44
C THR A 91 19.20 -2.36 3.96
N LEU A 92 19.42 -3.64 3.74
CA LEU A 92 20.66 -4.32 4.14
C LEU A 92 21.90 -3.68 3.52
N TYR A 93 21.88 -3.47 2.19
CA TYR A 93 23.03 -2.92 1.45
C TYR A 93 23.19 -1.39 1.56
N SER A 94 22.26 -0.68 2.20
CA SER A 94 22.33 0.77 2.40
C SER A 94 22.51 1.22 3.86
N GLY A 95 22.93 0.28 4.73
CA GLY A 95 23.25 0.59 6.13
C GLY A 95 22.45 -0.19 7.17
N GLY A 96 21.70 -1.22 6.76
CA GLY A 96 20.95 -2.08 7.67
C GLY A 96 19.87 -1.31 8.44
N ILE A 97 19.86 -1.44 9.77
CA ILE A 97 18.88 -0.77 10.63
C ILE A 97 18.94 0.78 10.55
N ASN A 98 20.10 1.33 10.18
CA ASN A 98 20.30 2.78 10.02
C ASN A 98 19.95 3.28 8.60
N SER A 99 19.52 2.38 7.71
CA SER A 99 19.11 2.77 6.37
C SER A 99 17.79 3.53 6.39
N PRO A 100 17.69 4.71 5.76
CA PRO A 100 16.42 5.43 5.63
C PRO A 100 15.42 4.69 4.73
N PHE A 101 15.86 3.74 3.93
CA PHE A 101 14.99 2.91 3.08
C PHE A 101 14.12 1.94 3.89
N ILE A 102 14.43 1.72 5.18
CA ILE A 102 13.63 0.91 6.10
C ILE A 102 12.18 1.39 6.21
N PHE A 103 11.91 2.69 6.03
CA PHE A 103 10.55 3.24 6.04
C PHE A 103 9.66 2.68 4.91
N VAL A 104 10.26 2.18 3.82
CA VAL A 104 9.51 1.51 2.73
C VAL A 104 8.87 0.22 3.22
N LEU A 105 9.49 -0.49 4.17
CA LEU A 105 8.91 -1.69 4.78
C LEU A 105 7.58 -1.37 5.49
N ALA A 106 7.49 -0.23 6.17
CA ALA A 106 6.24 0.19 6.81
C ALA A 106 5.11 0.44 5.79
N LEU A 107 5.42 0.93 4.59
CA LEU A 107 4.43 1.17 3.54
C LEU A 107 3.76 -0.12 3.06
N ILE A 108 4.46 -1.25 3.09
CA ILE A 108 3.91 -2.57 2.71
C ILE A 108 2.79 -2.97 3.67
N VAL A 109 2.96 -2.68 4.97
CA VAL A 109 1.94 -2.93 5.99
C VAL A 109 0.69 -2.09 5.73
N VAL A 110 0.88 -0.79 5.44
CA VAL A 110 -0.24 0.12 5.12
C VAL A 110 -0.98 -0.37 3.86
N ALA A 111 -0.25 -0.74 2.81
CA ALA A 111 -0.83 -1.31 1.59
C ALA A 111 -1.61 -2.60 1.87
N GLY A 112 -1.11 -3.44 2.78
CA GLY A 112 -1.79 -4.65 3.24
C GLY A 112 -3.14 -4.36 3.86
N TYR A 113 -3.21 -3.43 4.79
CA TYR A 113 -4.46 -3.02 5.44
C TYR A 113 -5.46 -2.36 4.48
N VAL A 114 -4.99 -1.64 3.48
CA VAL A 114 -5.87 -1.10 2.41
C VAL A 114 -6.53 -2.22 1.62
N THR A 115 -5.84 -3.34 1.43
CA THR A 115 -6.37 -4.49 0.70
C THR A 115 -7.35 -5.30 1.55
N THR A 116 -6.88 -5.90 2.64
CA THR A 116 -7.70 -6.58 3.65
C THR A 116 -7.02 -6.57 5.02
N LYS A 117 -7.81 -6.69 6.10
CA LYS A 117 -7.28 -6.81 7.47
C LYS A 117 -6.29 -7.97 7.60
N SER A 118 -6.59 -9.12 7.02
CA SER A 118 -5.75 -10.31 7.09
C SER A 118 -4.37 -10.10 6.45
N TYR A 119 -4.33 -9.49 5.26
CA TYR A 119 -3.04 -9.17 4.60
C TYR A 119 -2.25 -8.13 5.39
N GLY A 120 -2.90 -7.11 5.94
CA GLY A 120 -2.24 -6.14 6.81
C GLY A 120 -1.54 -6.81 7.98
N THR A 121 -2.23 -7.73 8.68
CA THR A 121 -1.67 -8.47 9.82
C THR A 121 -0.51 -9.40 9.40
N ILE A 122 -0.65 -10.11 8.28
CA ILE A 122 0.42 -10.99 7.76
C ILE A 122 1.66 -10.18 7.44
N TYR A 123 1.52 -9.09 6.65
CA TYR A 123 2.66 -8.26 6.28
C TYR A 123 3.26 -7.49 7.47
N LEU A 124 2.46 -7.13 8.48
CA LEU A 124 2.96 -6.57 9.73
C LEU A 124 3.91 -7.55 10.42
N ASN A 125 3.47 -8.79 10.65
CA ASN A 125 4.29 -9.80 11.33
C ASN A 125 5.56 -10.14 10.54
N LEU A 126 5.46 -10.26 9.20
CA LEU A 126 6.63 -10.48 8.34
C LEU A 126 7.62 -9.31 8.41
N ASN A 127 7.14 -8.07 8.38
CA ASN A 127 8.01 -6.91 8.50
C ASN A 127 8.71 -6.84 9.86
N LEU A 128 7.98 -7.10 10.95
CA LEU A 128 8.59 -7.13 12.29
C LEU A 128 9.70 -8.19 12.37
N LEU A 129 9.46 -9.38 11.82
CA LEU A 129 10.48 -10.43 11.74
C LEU A 129 11.71 -9.96 10.93
N ILE A 130 11.49 -9.36 9.76
CA ILE A 130 12.57 -8.87 8.89
C ILE A 130 13.38 -7.77 9.59
N ILE A 131 12.73 -6.82 10.28
CA ILE A 131 13.41 -5.76 11.01
C ILE A 131 14.29 -6.35 12.12
N VAL A 132 13.79 -7.36 12.86
CA VAL A 132 14.58 -8.06 13.88
C VAL A 132 15.79 -8.78 13.25
N LEU A 133 15.61 -9.43 12.09
CA LEU A 133 16.70 -10.08 11.37
C LEU A 133 17.75 -9.06 10.86
N ILE A 134 17.31 -7.92 10.33
CA ILE A 134 18.22 -6.82 9.92
C ILE A 134 19.00 -6.28 11.12
N TYR A 135 18.34 -6.11 12.27
CA TYR A 135 19.00 -5.67 13.50
C TYR A 135 19.98 -6.71 14.01
N SER A 136 19.61 -7.99 14.07
CA SER A 136 20.48 -9.06 14.56
C SER A 136 21.76 -9.18 13.76
N GLN A 137 21.71 -8.93 12.44
CA GLN A 137 22.89 -8.87 11.59
C GLN A 137 23.83 -7.71 11.97
N SER A 138 23.30 -6.59 12.46
CA SER A 138 24.12 -5.44 12.86
C SER A 138 24.84 -5.64 14.20
N VAL A 139 24.35 -6.55 15.04
CA VAL A 139 24.88 -6.85 16.39
C VAL A 139 25.81 -8.07 16.37
N ALA A 140 25.48 -9.07 15.57
CA ALA A 140 26.37 -10.23 15.38
C ALA A 140 27.52 -9.82 14.48
N ASP A 141 28.78 -10.18 14.84
CA ASP A 141 30.00 -9.94 14.03
C ASP A 141 29.95 -10.63 12.64
N PHE A 142 28.82 -11.20 12.27
CA PHE A 142 28.50 -11.76 10.97
C PHE A 142 27.95 -10.70 10.01
N SER A 143 28.71 -9.66 9.71
CA SER A 143 28.29 -8.71 8.66
C SER A 143 28.53 -9.30 7.27
N PHE A 144 27.57 -10.10 6.79
CA PHE A 144 27.60 -10.60 5.39
C PHE A 144 27.43 -9.48 4.36
N VAL A 145 26.96 -8.30 4.78
CA VAL A 145 26.56 -7.23 3.89
C VAL A 145 27.20 -5.92 4.33
N THR A 146 27.96 -5.31 3.42
CA THR A 146 28.57 -3.99 3.60
C THR A 146 27.67 -2.93 2.98
N ASN A 147 27.68 -1.71 3.57
CA ASN A 147 27.00 -0.56 2.99
C ASN A 147 27.69 -0.17 1.67
N VAL A 148 26.96 -0.31 0.55
CA VAL A 148 27.45 0.00 -0.80
C VAL A 148 27.18 1.44 -1.22
N VAL A 149 26.51 2.25 -0.39
CA VAL A 149 26.23 3.65 -0.68
C VAL A 149 27.48 4.48 -0.38
N PRO A 150 28.08 5.16 -1.38
CA PRO A 150 29.24 6.02 -1.18
C PRO A 150 28.95 7.11 -0.14
N GLU A 151 29.94 7.46 0.68
CA GLU A 151 29.76 8.43 1.78
C GLU A 151 29.19 9.77 1.30
N ASN A 152 29.72 10.28 0.19
CA ASN A 152 29.27 11.52 -0.42
C ASN A 152 27.81 11.47 -0.89
N SER A 153 27.25 10.29 -1.11
CA SER A 153 25.88 10.10 -1.62
C SER A 153 24.89 9.70 -0.53
N ARG A 154 25.33 9.38 0.68
CA ARG A 154 24.46 8.89 1.77
C ARG A 154 23.34 9.85 2.10
N ASN A 155 23.64 11.15 2.23
CA ASN A 155 22.63 12.16 2.58
C ASN A 155 21.60 12.33 1.46
N LEU A 156 22.05 12.31 0.18
CA LEU A 156 21.13 12.41 -0.95
C LEU A 156 20.27 11.15 -1.10
N PHE A 157 20.87 9.96 -0.91
CA PHE A 157 20.11 8.71 -0.89
C PHE A 157 19.07 8.70 0.24
N ALA A 158 19.44 9.17 1.43
CA ALA A 158 18.53 9.31 2.56
C ALA A 158 17.38 10.25 2.26
N LEU A 159 17.67 11.45 1.74
CA LEU A 159 16.67 12.43 1.37
C LEU A 159 15.67 11.84 0.36
N LEU A 160 16.14 11.23 -0.72
CA LEU A 160 15.30 10.65 -1.76
C LEU A 160 14.44 9.49 -1.22
N SER A 161 15.01 8.64 -0.35
CA SER A 161 14.29 7.52 0.28
C SER A 161 13.17 8.01 1.19
N VAL A 162 13.43 9.04 2.01
CA VAL A 162 12.43 9.64 2.90
C VAL A 162 11.35 10.36 2.10
N LEU A 163 11.72 11.16 1.11
CA LEU A 163 10.75 11.84 0.24
C LEU A 163 9.82 10.86 -0.47
N PHE A 164 10.36 9.77 -0.98
CA PHE A 164 9.55 8.70 -1.59
C PHE A 164 8.57 8.08 -0.59
N SER A 165 9.05 7.75 0.61
CA SER A 165 8.23 7.16 1.66
C SER A 165 7.12 8.10 2.12
N VAL A 166 7.44 9.37 2.36
CA VAL A 166 6.46 10.40 2.77
C VAL A 166 5.44 10.66 1.66
N TYR A 167 5.88 10.72 0.39
CA TYR A 167 4.96 10.91 -0.73
C TYR A 167 3.98 9.73 -0.88
N LEU A 168 4.45 8.49 -0.76
CA LEU A 168 3.55 7.34 -0.80
C LEU A 168 2.59 7.33 0.39
N LEU A 169 3.08 7.56 1.60
CA LEU A 169 2.26 7.54 2.80
C LEU A 169 1.19 8.64 2.78
N GLY A 170 1.60 9.89 2.62
CA GLY A 170 0.70 11.05 2.67
C GLY A 170 -0.02 11.31 1.35
N GLY A 171 0.71 11.30 0.24
CA GLY A 171 0.19 11.66 -1.07
C GLY A 171 -0.72 10.59 -1.68
N VAL A 172 -0.41 9.32 -1.48
CA VAL A 172 -1.19 8.22 -2.06
C VAL A 172 -2.10 7.59 -1.02
N PHE A 173 -1.55 7.01 0.05
CA PHE A 173 -2.37 6.30 1.03
C PHE A 173 -3.22 7.25 1.88
N GLY A 174 -2.67 8.38 2.34
CA GLY A 174 -3.40 9.35 3.16
C GLY A 174 -4.62 9.92 2.44
N LYS A 175 -4.48 10.31 1.17
CA LYS A 175 -5.62 10.81 0.37
C LYS A 175 -6.69 9.75 0.17
N ASN A 176 -6.30 8.49 -0.09
CA ASN A 176 -7.27 7.42 -0.26
C ASN A 176 -7.99 7.06 1.04
N LEU A 177 -7.28 7.09 2.18
CA LEU A 177 -7.88 6.88 3.49
C LEU A 177 -8.90 7.98 3.81
N LEU A 178 -8.55 9.24 3.57
CA LEU A 178 -9.44 10.39 3.78
C LEU A 178 -10.69 10.28 2.90
N HIS A 179 -10.53 9.92 1.62
CA HIS A 179 -11.64 9.73 0.70
C HIS A 179 -12.56 8.58 1.14
N ALA A 180 -11.99 7.45 1.56
CA ALA A 180 -12.75 6.30 2.07
C ALA A 180 -13.53 6.67 3.35
N HIS A 181 -12.92 7.44 4.23
CA HIS A 181 -13.55 7.95 5.46
C HIS A 181 -14.71 8.89 5.15
N HIS A 182 -14.51 9.85 4.25
CA HIS A 182 -15.58 10.77 3.82
C HIS A 182 -16.79 10.02 3.22
N ASN A 183 -16.54 9.04 2.34
CA ASN A 183 -17.58 8.20 1.76
C ASN A 183 -18.33 7.39 2.82
N LEU A 184 -17.64 6.93 3.87
CA LEU A 184 -18.25 6.19 4.97
C LEU A 184 -19.23 7.09 5.74
N TYR A 185 -18.83 8.33 6.07
CA TYR A 185 -19.70 9.28 6.76
C TYR A 185 -20.93 9.65 5.93
N LYS A 186 -20.74 9.91 4.63
CA LYS A 186 -21.85 10.19 3.72
C LYS A 186 -22.86 9.04 3.69
N THR A 187 -22.37 7.80 3.52
CA THR A 187 -23.24 6.61 3.50
C THR A 187 -23.95 6.41 4.83
N LYS A 188 -23.29 6.70 5.96
CA LYS A 188 -23.89 6.63 7.30
C LYS A 188 -25.04 7.63 7.43
N SER A 189 -24.81 8.89 7.04
CA SER A 189 -25.84 9.95 7.09
C SER A 189 -27.05 9.60 6.22
N GLU A 190 -26.83 9.11 4.99
CA GLU A 190 -27.93 8.67 4.10
C GLU A 190 -28.71 7.48 4.69
N LEU A 191 -28.05 6.61 5.43
CA LEU A 191 -28.70 5.48 6.10
C LEU A 191 -29.54 5.95 7.28
N GLU A 192 -29.03 6.87 8.09
CA GLU A 192 -29.76 7.46 9.22
C GLU A 192 -31.03 8.19 8.74
N GLU A 193 -30.95 8.96 7.65
CA GLU A 193 -32.09 9.60 7.02
C GLU A 193 -33.16 8.58 6.59
N LYS A 194 -32.75 7.51 5.90
CA LYS A 194 -33.69 6.45 5.49
C LYS A 194 -34.32 5.70 6.66
N ILE A 195 -33.60 5.54 7.77
CA ILE A 195 -34.17 4.95 8.99
C ILE A 195 -35.24 5.88 9.55
N HIS A 196 -34.98 7.17 9.64
CA HIS A 196 -35.94 8.17 10.14
C HIS A 196 -37.20 8.26 9.27
N GLU A 197 -37.05 8.24 7.94
CA GLU A 197 -38.18 8.16 7.00
C GLU A 197 -39.04 6.91 7.25
N LYS A 198 -38.41 5.74 7.41
CA LYS A 198 -39.13 4.50 7.70
C LYS A 198 -39.88 4.53 9.04
N GLU A 199 -39.24 5.06 10.08
CA GLU A 199 -39.87 5.21 11.39
C GLU A 199 -41.11 6.12 11.32
N THR A 200 -41.04 7.20 10.55
CA THR A 200 -42.13 8.13 10.32
C THR A 200 -43.29 7.44 9.60
N LEU A 201 -42.98 6.67 8.53
CA LEU A 201 -44.00 5.91 7.81
C LEU A 201 -44.68 4.84 8.70
N ILE A 202 -43.92 4.15 9.54
CA ILE A 202 -44.45 3.16 10.49
C ILE A 202 -45.42 3.83 11.47
N LYS A 203 -45.04 5.01 12.01
CA LYS A 203 -45.92 5.78 12.89
C LYS A 203 -47.23 6.18 12.19
N GLU A 204 -47.14 6.64 10.94
CA GLU A 204 -48.31 7.00 10.14
C GLU A 204 -49.23 5.81 9.90
N VAL A 205 -48.64 4.63 9.52
CA VAL A 205 -49.43 3.39 9.35
C VAL A 205 -50.13 2.99 10.64
N HIS A 206 -49.44 3.04 11.79
CA HIS A 206 -50.04 2.75 13.07
C HIS A 206 -51.21 3.69 13.41
N HIS A 207 -51.06 4.99 13.12
CA HIS A 207 -52.17 5.97 13.31
C HIS A 207 -53.38 5.66 12.42
N ARG A 208 -53.15 5.34 11.15
CA ARG A 208 -54.21 4.98 10.20
C ARG A 208 -54.93 3.68 10.61
N VAL A 209 -54.17 2.65 11.03
CA VAL A 209 -54.77 1.39 11.50
C VAL A 209 -55.64 1.62 12.75
N LYS A 210 -55.13 2.41 13.72
CA LYS A 210 -55.90 2.74 14.92
C LYS A 210 -57.18 3.49 14.59
N ASN A 211 -57.13 4.45 13.65
CA ASN A 211 -58.34 5.22 13.26
C ASN A 211 -59.36 4.39 12.47
N ASN A 212 -58.91 3.35 11.74
CA ASN A 212 -59.82 2.47 10.98
C ASN A 212 -60.48 1.37 11.83
N LEU A 213 -59.96 1.13 13.06
CA LEU A 213 -60.48 0.14 14.00
C LEU A 213 -61.44 0.78 15.07
N GLN A 214 -61.57 2.09 15.08
CA GLN A 214 -62.57 2.84 15.84
C GLN A 214 -63.80 3.14 14.96
#